data_9fbd070a0b660aef04d06f3219e9d644
#
_entry.id   9fbd070a0b660aef04d06f3219e9d644
#
_cell.length_a   1.000
_cell.length_b   1.000
_cell.length_c   1.000
_cell.angle_alpha   90.00
_cell.angle_beta   90.00
_cell.angle_gamma   90.00
#
_symmetry.space_group_name_H-M   'P 1'
#
loop_
_entity.id
_entity.type
_entity.pdbx_description
1 polymer ?
#
loop_
_entity_poly.entity_id
_entity_poly.type
_entity_poly.pdbx_seq_one_letter_code
_entity_poly.pdbx_strand_id
1 'polypeptide(L)'
;MKNNQLITVNTFKLVLVASAIFILSLLSGCNDEDPTKEDTPEMITKATLTFTPDTGMPFVVTATDPDGEGVQDISVDSPINLNGDQRYTLSISLINELAQPGDAAYDITQEVEEEGAEHMFFFEWTNNLFTDPAGNGNLDNRSDDVNYEDADANSLPIGLETTWTAGAPSFGTFRVVLKHQPGLKTETSDSSAGETDLDITFDIKII
;
A
#
# COMPACT_ATOMS: atom_id res chain seq x y z
N MET A 1 1.83 73.72 43.44
CA MET A 1 2.31 73.23 42.18
C MET A 1 3.09 71.93 42.39
N LYS A 2 2.46 70.84 42.71
CA LYS A 2 3.09 69.51 42.87
C LYS A 2 2.05 68.37 42.66
N ASN A 3 1.47 68.24 41.49
CA ASN A 3 0.64 67.05 41.25
C ASN A 3 0.54 66.57 39.81
N ASN A 4 1.27 67.18 38.83
CA ASN A 4 1.12 66.78 37.40
C ASN A 4 2.27 65.90 36.88
N GLN A 5 3.29 65.58 37.66
CA GLN A 5 4.42 64.77 37.23
C GLN A 5 4.20 63.23 37.41
N LEU A 6 3.34 62.82 38.35
CA LEU A 6 3.15 61.42 38.67
C LEU A 6 2.16 60.69 37.73
N ILE A 7 1.26 61.40 37.05
CA ILE A 7 0.25 60.80 36.17
C ILE A 7 0.87 60.43 34.79
N THR A 8 1.82 61.23 34.31
CA THR A 8 2.47 61.02 33.01
C THR A 8 3.41 59.80 32.99
N VAL A 9 4.05 59.46 34.10
CA VAL A 9 4.96 58.31 34.18
C VAL A 9 4.20 56.98 34.22
N ASN A 10 3.04 56.94 34.87
CA ASN A 10 2.20 55.72 34.95
C ASN A 10 1.50 55.38 33.62
N THR A 11 1.03 56.40 32.89
CA THR A 11 0.41 56.16 31.57
C THR A 11 1.40 55.68 30.52
N PHE A 12 2.65 56.20 30.57
CA PHE A 12 3.69 55.74 29.64
C PHE A 12 4.13 54.28 29.92
N LYS A 13 4.24 53.87 31.19
CA LYS A 13 4.53 52.48 31.56
C LYS A 13 3.37 51.52 31.21
N LEU A 14 2.13 51.98 31.33
CA LEU A 14 0.96 51.18 30.99
C LEU A 14 0.86 50.91 29.48
N VAL A 15 1.15 51.91 28.67
CA VAL A 15 1.13 51.77 27.18
C VAL A 15 2.28 50.89 26.70
N LEU A 16 3.49 50.94 27.31
CA LEU A 16 4.60 50.05 26.97
C LEU A 16 4.31 48.57 27.33
N VAL A 17 3.66 48.31 28.46
CA VAL A 17 3.28 46.93 28.86
C VAL A 17 2.16 46.39 27.96
N ALA A 18 1.17 47.20 27.59
CA ALA A 18 0.10 46.80 26.65
C ALA A 18 0.64 46.52 25.25
N SER A 19 1.64 47.30 24.77
CA SER A 19 2.27 47.06 23.46
C SER A 19 3.15 45.79 23.47
N ALA A 20 3.83 45.47 24.58
CA ALA A 20 4.63 44.23 24.68
C ALA A 20 3.77 42.97 24.73
N ILE A 21 2.58 43.03 25.34
CA ILE A 21 1.63 41.89 25.38
C ILE A 21 1.00 41.67 23.99
N PHE A 22 0.75 42.75 23.21
CA PHE A 22 0.17 42.60 21.86
C PHE A 22 1.16 42.04 20.83
N ILE A 23 2.47 42.27 20.98
CA ILE A 23 3.52 41.72 20.10
C ILE A 23 3.77 40.22 20.40
N LEU A 24 3.53 39.77 21.63
CA LEU A 24 3.73 38.37 22.00
C LEU A 24 2.62 37.42 21.50
N SER A 25 1.46 37.96 21.14
CA SER A 25 0.32 37.17 20.62
C SER A 25 0.40 36.92 19.10
N LEU A 26 1.38 37.46 18.37
CA LEU A 26 1.58 37.25 16.94
C LEU A 26 2.61 36.14 16.60
N LEU A 27 3.14 35.44 17.63
CA LEU A 27 4.04 34.30 17.47
C LEU A 27 3.35 32.98 17.70
N SER A 28 2.00 32.92 17.61
CA SER A 28 1.33 31.66 17.35
C SER A 28 1.65 31.29 15.91
N GLY A 29 2.82 30.72 15.71
CA GLY A 29 3.16 30.04 14.47
C GLY A 29 2.07 29.01 14.19
N CYS A 30 1.53 28.98 12.98
CA CYS A 30 0.91 27.80 12.46
C CYS A 30 1.87 26.64 12.76
N ASN A 31 1.45 25.69 13.60
CA ASN A 31 1.87 24.34 13.40
C ASN A 31 1.25 24.01 12.04
N ASP A 32 2.03 24.02 11.00
CA ASP A 32 1.79 23.12 9.87
C ASP A 32 2.04 21.73 10.46
N GLU A 33 1.02 21.17 11.12
CA GLU A 33 0.89 19.72 11.17
C GLU A 33 0.74 19.37 9.69
N ASP A 34 1.74 18.69 9.12
CA ASP A 34 1.58 17.97 7.87
C ASP A 34 0.22 17.29 7.94
N PRO A 35 -0.66 17.47 6.93
CA PRO A 35 -1.91 16.75 6.92
C PRO A 35 -1.55 15.28 7.15
N THR A 36 -2.04 14.72 8.25
CA THR A 36 -1.98 13.28 8.46
C THR A 36 -2.53 12.67 7.19
N LYS A 37 -1.72 11.87 6.48
CA LYS A 37 -2.18 11.11 5.32
C LYS A 37 -3.47 10.42 5.75
N GLU A 38 -4.56 10.66 5.03
CA GLU A 38 -5.84 10.08 5.37
C GLU A 38 -5.71 8.56 5.26
N ASP A 39 -6.28 7.80 6.19
CA ASP A 39 -6.40 6.34 6.15
C ASP A 39 -7.44 5.94 5.08
N THR A 40 -7.22 6.37 3.83
CA THR A 40 -8.06 6.02 2.69
C THR A 40 -7.39 4.91 1.89
N PRO A 41 -8.15 3.91 1.41
CA PRO A 41 -7.61 2.87 0.54
C PRO A 41 -6.90 3.47 -0.68
N GLU A 42 -5.84 2.80 -1.15
CA GLU A 42 -5.10 3.22 -2.33
C GLU A 42 -5.97 3.11 -3.58
N MET A 43 -5.99 4.17 -4.39
CA MET A 43 -6.76 4.14 -5.64
C MET A 43 -6.00 3.39 -6.72
N ILE A 44 -6.29 2.11 -6.89
CA ILE A 44 -5.66 1.22 -7.85
C ILE A 44 -6.59 1.00 -9.02
N THR A 45 -6.24 1.54 -10.21
CA THR A 45 -7.01 1.34 -11.43
C THR A 45 -6.44 0.24 -12.32
N LYS A 46 -5.20 -0.19 -12.06
CA LYS A 46 -4.57 -1.27 -12.81
C LYS A 46 -3.53 -2.00 -11.98
N ALA A 47 -3.68 -3.31 -11.93
CA ALA A 47 -2.69 -4.23 -11.37
C ALA A 47 -2.08 -5.07 -12.49
N THR A 48 -0.75 -5.16 -12.54
CA THR A 48 -0.01 -5.99 -13.50
C THR A 48 0.78 -7.04 -12.74
N LEU A 49 0.52 -8.31 -13.03
CA LEU A 49 1.24 -9.46 -12.52
C LEU A 49 2.20 -9.97 -13.60
N THR A 50 3.49 -9.98 -13.31
CA THR A 50 4.54 -10.47 -14.21
C THR A 50 5.21 -11.70 -13.61
N PHE A 51 4.97 -12.87 -14.20
CA PHE A 51 5.61 -14.12 -13.85
C PHE A 51 6.85 -14.32 -14.72
N THR A 52 8.02 -14.08 -14.16
CA THR A 52 9.31 -14.24 -14.84
C THR A 52 9.89 -15.62 -14.52
N PRO A 53 9.95 -16.55 -15.50
CA PRO A 53 10.54 -17.87 -15.29
C PRO A 53 12.08 -17.80 -15.18
N ASP A 54 12.71 -18.78 -14.52
CA ASP A 54 14.17 -18.90 -14.50
C ASP A 54 14.75 -18.99 -15.91
N THR A 55 13.99 -19.54 -16.85
CA THR A 55 14.35 -19.62 -18.26
C THR A 55 13.13 -19.43 -19.16
N GLY A 56 13.24 -18.56 -20.15
CA GLY A 56 12.15 -18.26 -21.08
C GLY A 56 11.70 -16.81 -21.03
N MET A 57 10.51 -16.55 -21.55
CA MET A 57 9.92 -15.22 -21.56
C MET A 57 8.93 -15.05 -20.39
N PRO A 58 8.84 -13.86 -19.80
CA PRO A 58 7.83 -13.54 -18.81
C PRO A 58 6.42 -13.74 -19.36
N PHE A 59 5.51 -14.19 -18.49
CA PHE A 59 4.07 -14.16 -18.69
C PHE A 59 3.49 -12.98 -17.92
N VAL A 60 2.70 -12.15 -18.59
CA VAL A 60 2.11 -10.93 -18.02
C VAL A 60 0.60 -11.03 -18.10
N VAL A 61 -0.08 -10.68 -17.02
CA VAL A 61 -1.53 -10.55 -16.96
C VAL A 61 -1.87 -9.27 -16.21
N THR A 62 -2.98 -8.62 -16.62
CA THR A 62 -3.45 -7.38 -16.02
C THR A 62 -4.88 -7.53 -15.51
N ALA A 63 -5.18 -6.75 -14.48
CA ALA A 63 -6.53 -6.46 -14.06
C ALA A 63 -6.72 -4.95 -14.06
N THR A 64 -7.87 -4.48 -14.55
CA THR A 64 -8.15 -3.05 -14.77
C THR A 64 -9.49 -2.68 -14.15
N ASP A 65 -9.50 -1.59 -13.43
CA ASP A 65 -10.66 -0.91 -12.89
C ASP A 65 -10.65 0.54 -13.42
N PRO A 66 -11.42 0.85 -14.49
CA PRO A 66 -11.29 2.13 -15.18
C PRO A 66 -11.75 3.36 -14.40
N ASP A 67 -12.58 3.19 -13.38
CA ASP A 67 -13.15 4.27 -12.57
C ASP A 67 -12.76 4.19 -11.07
N GLY A 68 -11.85 3.26 -10.71
CA GLY A 68 -11.36 3.07 -9.35
C GLY A 68 -12.49 2.65 -8.40
N GLU A 69 -12.78 3.47 -7.37
CA GLU A 69 -13.91 3.23 -6.45
C GLU A 69 -15.31 3.46 -7.08
N GLY A 70 -15.39 3.48 -8.41
CA GLY A 70 -16.59 3.75 -9.16
C GLY A 70 -17.60 2.60 -9.17
N VAL A 71 -18.40 2.53 -10.24
CA VAL A 71 -19.47 1.53 -10.38
C VAL A 71 -19.07 0.32 -11.21
N GLN A 72 -17.89 0.35 -11.80
CA GLN A 72 -17.33 -0.74 -12.60
C GLN A 72 -16.47 -1.63 -11.70
N ASP A 73 -16.70 -2.92 -11.77
CA ASP A 73 -15.86 -3.88 -11.06
C ASP A 73 -14.52 -4.06 -11.79
N ILE A 74 -13.46 -4.37 -11.03
CA ILE A 74 -12.16 -4.72 -11.59
C ILE A 74 -12.30 -5.93 -12.53
N SER A 75 -11.73 -5.84 -13.72
CA SER A 75 -11.79 -6.87 -14.75
C SER A 75 -10.41 -7.43 -15.07
N VAL A 76 -10.32 -8.75 -15.22
CA VAL A 76 -9.09 -9.48 -15.57
C VAL A 76 -9.03 -9.68 -17.09
N ASP A 77 -7.90 -9.33 -17.72
CA ASP A 77 -7.74 -9.42 -19.18
C ASP A 77 -7.69 -10.85 -19.71
N SER A 78 -7.04 -11.75 -18.98
CA SER A 78 -6.85 -13.14 -19.40
C SER A 78 -6.49 -14.05 -18.21
N PRO A 79 -6.70 -15.37 -18.32
CA PRO A 79 -6.22 -16.31 -17.32
C PRO A 79 -4.68 -16.36 -17.28
N ILE A 80 -4.13 -16.67 -16.11
CA ILE A 80 -2.69 -16.95 -15.93
C ILE A 80 -2.40 -18.31 -16.57
N ASN A 81 -1.35 -18.39 -17.43
CA ASN A 81 -0.90 -19.65 -18.02
C ASN A 81 0.59 -19.85 -17.73
N LEU A 82 0.93 -20.84 -16.91
CA LEU A 82 2.30 -21.15 -16.51
C LEU A 82 2.68 -22.57 -16.98
N ASN A 83 3.96 -22.76 -17.32
CA ASN A 83 4.48 -24.10 -17.60
C ASN A 83 4.70 -24.86 -16.29
N GLY A 84 4.32 -26.15 -16.28
CA GLY A 84 4.55 -27.02 -15.13
C GLY A 84 6.02 -27.26 -14.84
N ASP A 85 6.32 -27.61 -13.58
CA ASP A 85 7.66 -27.91 -13.08
C ASP A 85 8.69 -26.76 -13.26
N GLN A 86 8.21 -25.52 -13.45
CA GLN A 86 9.03 -24.33 -13.63
C GLN A 86 8.89 -23.38 -12.44
N ARG A 87 10.03 -22.77 -12.03
CA ARG A 87 10.05 -21.70 -11.05
C ARG A 87 9.85 -20.35 -11.73
N TYR A 88 9.10 -19.50 -11.05
CA TYR A 88 8.80 -18.13 -11.45
C TYR A 88 9.07 -17.15 -10.31
N THR A 89 9.58 -15.98 -10.63
CA THR A 89 9.46 -14.79 -9.80
C THR A 89 8.23 -14.02 -10.26
N LEU A 90 7.28 -13.78 -9.35
CA LEU A 90 6.15 -12.90 -9.56
C LEU A 90 6.54 -11.50 -9.09
N SER A 91 6.37 -10.52 -9.96
CA SER A 91 6.43 -9.09 -9.59
C SER A 91 5.06 -8.46 -9.82
N ILE A 92 4.61 -7.64 -8.89
CA ILE A 92 3.33 -6.93 -8.95
C ILE A 92 3.61 -5.44 -9.15
N SER A 93 2.92 -4.82 -10.12
CA SER A 93 2.94 -3.38 -10.35
C SER A 93 1.53 -2.83 -10.30
N LEU A 94 1.34 -1.74 -9.56
CA LEU A 94 0.08 -1.06 -9.31
C LEU A 94 0.16 0.37 -9.80
N ILE A 95 -0.84 0.83 -10.54
CA ILE A 95 -0.92 2.22 -10.98
C ILE A 95 -2.34 2.76 -10.88
N ASN A 96 -2.42 4.07 -10.70
CA ASN A 96 -3.64 4.85 -10.78
C ASN A 96 -3.63 5.66 -12.10
N GLU A 97 -4.26 5.13 -13.15
CA GLU A 97 -4.34 5.78 -14.47
C GLU A 97 -5.25 7.04 -14.48
N LEU A 98 -5.98 7.33 -13.38
CA LEU A 98 -6.73 8.58 -13.23
C LEU A 98 -5.83 9.75 -12.83
N ALA A 99 -4.67 9.48 -12.23
CA ALA A 99 -3.63 10.47 -11.99
C ALA A 99 -2.77 10.70 -13.25
N GLN A 100 -2.02 11.81 -13.29
CA GLN A 100 -1.11 12.05 -14.41
C GLN A 100 0.23 11.31 -14.19
N PRO A 101 0.83 10.73 -15.24
CA PRO A 101 2.17 10.17 -15.13
C PRO A 101 3.17 11.19 -14.58
N GLY A 102 3.79 10.86 -13.44
CA GLY A 102 4.73 11.73 -12.73
C GLY A 102 4.14 12.45 -11.50
N ASP A 103 2.84 12.36 -11.29
CA ASP A 103 2.23 12.71 -9.99
C ASP A 103 2.53 11.59 -8.98
N ALA A 104 2.67 11.95 -7.71
CA ALA A 104 2.92 10.96 -6.64
C ALA A 104 1.82 9.89 -6.56
N ALA A 105 0.57 10.27 -6.80
CA ALA A 105 -0.59 9.37 -6.80
C ALA A 105 -0.69 8.47 -8.06
N TYR A 106 0.27 8.49 -9.00
CA TYR A 106 0.22 7.65 -10.21
C TYR A 106 0.84 6.28 -9.98
N ASP A 107 2.02 6.22 -9.34
CA ASP A 107 2.76 4.98 -9.10
C ASP A 107 2.48 4.45 -7.69
N ILE A 108 1.39 3.68 -7.59
CA ILE A 108 0.97 3.06 -6.33
C ILE A 108 1.94 1.95 -5.91
N THR A 109 2.71 1.37 -6.84
CA THR A 109 3.75 0.39 -6.49
C THR A 109 4.81 1.04 -5.59
N GLN A 110 5.26 2.24 -5.99
CA GLN A 110 6.25 2.99 -5.22
C GLN A 110 5.69 3.38 -3.84
N GLU A 111 4.42 3.77 -3.75
CA GLU A 111 3.76 4.11 -2.50
C GLU A 111 3.68 2.92 -1.55
N VAL A 112 3.24 1.75 -2.03
CA VAL A 112 3.20 0.50 -1.27
C VAL A 112 4.61 0.09 -0.79
N GLU A 113 5.66 0.31 -1.60
CA GLU A 113 7.05 0.03 -1.23
C GLU A 113 7.55 1.00 -0.14
N GLU A 114 7.32 2.31 -0.31
CA GLU A 114 7.74 3.35 0.65
C GLU A 114 7.01 3.20 2.00
N GLU A 115 5.74 2.80 1.97
CA GLU A 115 4.88 2.55 3.13
C GLU A 115 4.78 1.05 3.45
N GLY A 116 5.80 0.29 3.13
CA GLY A 116 5.82 -1.16 3.33
C GLY A 116 5.50 -1.61 4.75
N ALA A 117 5.76 -0.77 5.78
CA ALA A 117 5.39 -1.04 7.17
C ALA A 117 3.86 -1.07 7.41
N GLU A 118 3.08 -0.62 6.43
CA GLU A 118 1.61 -0.53 6.49
C GLU A 118 0.94 -1.41 5.44
N HIS A 119 1.66 -1.91 4.44
CA HIS A 119 1.10 -2.71 3.35
C HIS A 119 1.58 -4.17 3.37
N MET A 120 0.68 -5.08 3.04
CA MET A 120 1.02 -6.49 2.85
C MET A 120 0.10 -7.16 1.84
N PHE A 121 0.68 -7.90 0.90
CA PHE A 121 -0.04 -8.82 0.04
C PHE A 121 -0.28 -10.16 0.72
N PHE A 122 -1.50 -10.67 0.56
CA PHE A 122 -1.90 -12.03 0.89
C PHE A 122 -2.30 -12.77 -0.37
N PHE A 123 -2.07 -14.07 -0.38
CA PHE A 123 -2.32 -14.91 -1.54
C PHE A 123 -3.17 -16.12 -1.18
N GLU A 124 -4.04 -16.50 -2.11
CA GLU A 124 -4.80 -17.74 -2.04
C GLU A 124 -4.79 -18.42 -3.41
N TRP A 125 -4.67 -19.75 -3.43
CA TRP A 125 -4.73 -20.50 -4.69
C TRP A 125 -5.38 -21.89 -4.49
N THR A 126 -5.89 -22.45 -5.59
CA THR A 126 -6.40 -23.82 -5.58
C THR A 126 -5.27 -24.80 -5.25
N ASN A 127 -5.47 -25.67 -4.28
CA ASN A 127 -4.48 -26.67 -3.86
C ASN A 127 -3.86 -27.44 -5.03
N ASN A 128 -2.56 -27.72 -4.94
CA ASN A 128 -1.73 -28.43 -5.92
C ASN A 128 -1.45 -27.68 -7.23
N LEU A 129 -1.75 -26.38 -7.32
CA LEU A 129 -1.27 -25.55 -8.45
C LEU A 129 0.24 -25.34 -8.37
N PHE A 130 0.76 -25.15 -7.15
CA PHE A 130 2.18 -24.97 -6.91
C PHE A 130 2.71 -26.08 -6.00
N THR A 131 4.00 -26.40 -6.18
CA THR A 131 4.74 -27.31 -5.33
C THR A 131 5.60 -26.57 -4.29
N ASP A 132 5.87 -25.29 -4.56
CA ASP A 132 6.59 -24.38 -3.68
C ASP A 132 6.17 -22.94 -3.98
N PRO A 133 5.49 -22.22 -3.03
CA PRO A 133 5.00 -22.75 -1.77
C PRO A 133 3.87 -23.78 -1.97
N ALA A 134 3.81 -24.77 -1.06
CA ALA A 134 2.75 -25.77 -1.07
C ALA A 134 1.51 -25.28 -0.31
N GLY A 135 0.36 -25.91 -0.50
CA GLY A 135 -0.88 -25.58 0.20
C GLY A 135 -1.82 -24.71 -0.63
N ASN A 136 -2.45 -23.74 0.00
CA ASN A 136 -3.48 -22.87 -0.60
C ASN A 136 -3.29 -21.38 -0.30
N GLY A 137 -2.18 -21.00 0.33
CA GLY A 137 -1.85 -19.60 0.62
C GLY A 137 -2.19 -19.14 2.01
N ASN A 138 -1.78 -17.90 2.32
CA ASN A 138 -1.87 -17.32 3.66
C ASN A 138 -3.05 -16.35 3.85
N LEU A 139 -4.01 -16.35 2.91
CA LEU A 139 -5.18 -15.47 3.02
C LEU A 139 -6.13 -15.90 4.13
N ASP A 140 -6.34 -17.23 4.30
CA ASP A 140 -7.19 -17.83 5.33
C ASP A 140 -6.42 -18.19 6.61
N ASN A 141 -5.09 -18.38 6.50
CA ASN A 141 -4.22 -18.68 7.62
C ASN A 141 -2.85 -18.02 7.44
N ARG A 142 -2.58 -16.96 8.20
CA ARG A 142 -1.34 -16.16 8.12
C ARG A 142 -0.05 -16.99 8.24
N SER A 143 -0.12 -18.13 8.91
CA SER A 143 1.05 -19.00 9.12
C SER A 143 1.36 -19.95 7.96
N ASP A 144 0.50 -20.00 6.92
CA ASP A 144 0.77 -20.81 5.75
C ASP A 144 1.85 -20.16 4.87
N ASP A 145 2.66 -21.00 4.24
CA ASP A 145 3.87 -20.55 3.53
C ASP A 145 3.51 -19.75 2.26
N VAL A 146 4.19 -18.62 2.10
CA VAL A 146 4.33 -17.85 0.86
C VAL A 146 5.80 -17.41 0.77
N ASN A 147 6.42 -17.58 -0.39
CA ASN A 147 7.82 -17.24 -0.59
C ASN A 147 7.98 -15.76 -0.94
N TYR A 148 7.94 -14.89 0.05
CA TYR A 148 8.19 -13.46 -0.10
C TYR A 148 9.68 -13.20 -0.33
N GLU A 149 10.00 -12.36 -1.32
CA GLU A 149 11.37 -11.96 -1.65
C GLU A 149 11.66 -10.49 -1.24
N ASP A 150 10.63 -9.77 -0.82
CA ASP A 150 10.72 -8.38 -0.34
C ASP A 150 10.25 -8.24 1.12
N ALA A 151 10.74 -7.20 1.79
CA ALA A 151 10.37 -6.91 3.17
C ALA A 151 10.48 -5.41 3.48
N ASP A 152 9.68 -4.96 4.43
CA ASP A 152 9.71 -3.62 4.97
C ASP A 152 10.91 -3.37 5.91
N ALA A 153 11.02 -2.14 6.44
CA ALA A 153 12.09 -1.75 7.37
C ALA A 153 12.09 -2.55 8.69
N ASN A 154 10.98 -3.22 9.03
CA ASN A 154 10.83 -4.08 10.20
C ASN A 154 11.12 -5.55 9.88
N SER A 155 11.56 -5.86 8.65
CA SER A 155 11.78 -7.21 8.12
C SER A 155 10.47 -8.04 8.03
N LEU A 156 9.32 -7.38 7.91
CA LEU A 156 8.04 -8.02 7.63
C LEU A 156 7.79 -8.03 6.12
N PRO A 157 7.18 -9.08 5.55
CA PRO A 157 6.95 -9.18 4.11
C PRO A 157 6.03 -8.07 3.60
N ILE A 158 6.26 -7.60 2.35
CA ILE A 158 5.36 -6.73 1.61
C ILE A 158 4.58 -7.57 0.59
N GLY A 159 5.28 -8.27 -0.31
CA GLY A 159 4.72 -9.19 -1.29
C GLY A 159 4.59 -8.62 -2.70
N LEU A 160 5.27 -7.51 -3.01
CA LEU A 160 5.43 -7.02 -4.38
C LEU A 160 6.30 -7.96 -5.22
N GLU A 161 7.18 -8.73 -4.56
CA GLU A 161 7.99 -9.77 -5.17
C GLU A 161 7.89 -11.09 -4.39
N THR A 162 7.56 -12.17 -5.10
CA THR A 162 7.40 -13.52 -4.53
C THR A 162 7.90 -14.59 -5.49
N THR A 163 8.21 -15.81 -5.01
CA THR A 163 8.64 -16.91 -5.87
C THR A 163 7.71 -18.12 -5.78
N TRP A 164 7.53 -18.80 -6.93
CA TRP A 164 6.55 -19.85 -7.15
C TRP A 164 7.12 -20.96 -8.01
N THR A 165 6.96 -22.20 -7.60
CA THR A 165 7.26 -23.35 -8.46
C THR A 165 5.94 -23.99 -8.89
N ALA A 166 5.62 -23.90 -10.18
CA ALA A 166 4.40 -24.50 -10.75
C ALA A 166 4.42 -26.02 -10.60
N GLY A 167 3.26 -26.59 -10.27
CA GLY A 167 3.08 -28.03 -10.14
C GLY A 167 2.85 -28.72 -11.47
N ALA A 168 2.25 -29.92 -11.39
CA ALA A 168 1.81 -30.66 -12.57
C ALA A 168 0.65 -29.95 -13.30
N PRO A 169 0.42 -30.24 -14.59
CA PRO A 169 -0.69 -29.67 -15.36
C PRO A 169 -2.03 -29.76 -14.62
N SER A 170 -2.62 -28.59 -14.39
CA SER A 170 -3.84 -28.42 -13.58
C SER A 170 -4.49 -27.07 -13.89
N PHE A 171 -5.65 -26.80 -13.28
CA PHE A 171 -6.33 -25.50 -13.38
C PHE A 171 -7.00 -25.17 -12.05
N GLY A 172 -7.23 -23.88 -11.83
CA GLY A 172 -7.86 -23.38 -10.62
C GLY A 172 -7.91 -21.85 -10.59
N THR A 173 -7.84 -21.28 -9.40
CA THR A 173 -7.83 -19.85 -9.16
C THR A 173 -6.58 -19.41 -8.42
N PHE A 174 -6.16 -18.18 -8.66
CA PHE A 174 -5.10 -17.48 -7.95
C PHE A 174 -5.62 -16.11 -7.54
N ARG A 175 -5.72 -15.87 -6.24
CA ARG A 175 -6.25 -14.63 -5.66
C ARG A 175 -5.15 -13.83 -4.99
N VAL A 176 -5.16 -12.54 -5.22
CA VAL A 176 -4.19 -11.57 -4.69
C VAL A 176 -4.97 -10.50 -3.94
N VAL A 177 -4.62 -10.29 -2.68
CA VAL A 177 -5.25 -9.27 -1.82
C VAL A 177 -4.16 -8.37 -1.25
N LEU A 178 -4.25 -7.07 -1.49
CA LEU A 178 -3.44 -6.06 -0.80
C LEU A 178 -4.21 -5.51 0.38
N LYS A 179 -3.56 -5.47 1.52
CA LYS A 179 -4.10 -4.90 2.76
C LYS A 179 -3.29 -3.68 3.17
N HIS A 180 -4.00 -2.61 3.54
CA HIS A 180 -3.46 -1.45 4.21
C HIS A 180 -3.69 -1.59 5.73
N GLN A 181 -2.62 -1.71 6.50
CA GLN A 181 -2.61 -2.07 7.93
C GLN A 181 -1.86 -1.03 8.77
N PRO A 182 -2.19 0.27 8.74
CA PRO A 182 -1.45 1.32 9.45
C PRO A 182 -1.48 1.06 10.95
N GLY A 183 -0.28 0.89 11.53
CA GLY A 183 -0.11 0.54 12.94
C GLY A 183 -0.62 -0.84 13.36
N LEU A 184 -1.10 -1.66 12.42
CA LEU A 184 -1.64 -3.00 12.66
C LEU A 184 -0.75 -4.12 12.10
N LYS A 185 0.13 -3.82 11.13
CA LYS A 185 1.02 -4.80 10.52
C LYS A 185 2.02 -5.34 11.55
N THR A 186 2.05 -6.65 11.73
CA THR A 186 2.92 -7.39 12.65
C THR A 186 3.30 -8.75 12.03
N GLU A 187 4.14 -9.53 12.70
CA GLU A 187 4.45 -10.91 12.30
C GLU A 187 3.20 -11.81 12.21
N THR A 188 2.14 -11.48 12.97
CA THR A 188 0.92 -12.31 13.09
C THR A 188 -0.34 -11.63 12.59
N SER A 189 -0.28 -10.39 12.10
CA SER A 189 -1.44 -9.75 11.47
C SER A 189 -1.85 -10.52 10.22
N ASP A 190 -3.13 -10.82 10.11
CA ASP A 190 -3.73 -11.59 9.02
C ASP A 190 -4.53 -10.69 8.06
N SER A 191 -5.15 -11.29 7.06
CA SER A 191 -5.96 -10.61 6.06
C SER A 191 -7.22 -9.91 6.60
N SER A 192 -7.60 -10.14 7.85
CA SER A 192 -8.73 -9.46 8.49
C SER A 192 -8.34 -8.11 9.11
N ALA A 193 -7.03 -7.84 9.26
CA ALA A 193 -6.54 -6.58 9.80
C ALA A 193 -6.45 -5.50 8.71
N GLY A 194 -6.87 -4.28 9.03
CA GLY A 194 -6.81 -3.12 8.15
C GLY A 194 -7.82 -3.12 7.00
N GLU A 195 -7.69 -2.14 6.10
CA GLU A 195 -8.55 -1.95 4.93
C GLU A 195 -8.05 -2.82 3.75
N THR A 196 -8.89 -3.01 2.74
CA THR A 196 -8.52 -3.74 1.52
C THR A 196 -8.38 -2.76 0.36
N ASP A 197 -7.17 -2.62 -0.18
CA ASP A 197 -6.92 -1.77 -1.34
C ASP A 197 -7.14 -2.51 -2.65
N LEU A 198 -6.86 -3.83 -2.66
CA LEU A 198 -6.99 -4.66 -3.84
C LEU A 198 -7.45 -6.07 -3.47
N ASP A 199 -8.39 -6.62 -4.24
CA ASP A 199 -8.84 -8.01 -4.14
C ASP A 199 -9.18 -8.53 -5.54
N ILE A 200 -8.29 -9.35 -6.12
CA ILE A 200 -8.43 -9.85 -7.49
C ILE A 200 -8.29 -11.36 -7.50
N THR A 201 -9.18 -12.02 -8.23
CA THR A 201 -9.10 -13.44 -8.51
C THR A 201 -8.89 -13.70 -10.01
N PHE A 202 -7.81 -14.41 -10.33
CA PHE A 202 -7.49 -14.86 -11.68
C PHE A 202 -7.82 -16.34 -11.84
N ASP A 203 -8.34 -16.70 -13.00
CA ASP A 203 -8.25 -18.10 -13.42
C ASP A 203 -6.80 -18.43 -13.75
N ILE A 204 -6.32 -19.60 -13.35
CA ILE A 204 -4.95 -20.05 -13.62
C ILE A 204 -4.92 -21.46 -14.19
N LYS A 205 -4.03 -21.67 -15.15
CA LYS A 205 -3.77 -22.97 -15.77
C LYS A 205 -2.26 -23.26 -15.76
N ILE A 206 -1.90 -24.43 -15.25
CA ILE A 206 -0.57 -25.03 -15.40
C ILE A 206 -0.62 -25.96 -16.61
N ILE A 207 0.30 -25.81 -17.57
CA ILE A 207 0.35 -26.54 -18.86
C ILE A 207 1.61 -27.36 -19.02
#